data_963f287011abaa80e216566f36dab7c6
#
_entry.id   963f287011abaa80e216566f36dab7c6
#
_cell.length_a   1.000
_cell.length_b   1.000
_cell.length_c   1.000
_cell.angle_alpha   90.00
_cell.angle_beta   90.00
_cell.angle_gamma   90.00
#
_symmetry.space_group_name_H-M   'P 1'
#
loop_
_entity.id
_entity.type
_entity.pdbx_description
1 polymer ?
#
loop_
_entity_poly.entity_id
_entity_poly.type
_entity_poly.pdbx_seq_one_letter_code
_entity_poly.pdbx_strand_id
1 'polypeptide(L)'
;MLLVVLILHQTFFTNPVFPTLPRKIPSIFPVKVTYKTSTKKNAKAKTKKLTYTMKVAKASVALSGESAVAVGSTTKLTNTKKNSSRAKITYTSSDDSIATVAADGTVTGVKAGKATIKAKITVGKDSATTTKDVEVKNYVLKSVRQTKAGEFEAVVDGKTSNILKSDITVANADTKVVYPVQKVSVDKKDATKVTFNTFSGLTDGKTYNVTLDGTTLSMNVTDGKVASVNVNKLTIPYATETEIKLVATDANGVVLDDVAYGSQDASKYDFTLTTTDGYIAGSKLYLNKVGSVATGEITYKSGKYTADGKPDGNVGPVKFTITAVDQAAVNNYAVRIGTASDRTYDSAKDNNKVAVEDTDKAYAYFKITDADGNEVSHY
;
A
#
# COMPACT_ATOMS: atom_id res chain seq x y z
N MET A 1 -36.09 48.44 32.38
CA MET A 1 -35.15 47.38 31.96
C MET A 1 -35.08 46.36 33.11
N LEU A 2 -35.79 45.27 32.97
CA LEU A 2 -35.95 44.26 34.02
C LEU A 2 -34.83 43.22 33.85
N LEU A 3 -33.84 43.21 34.75
CA LEU A 3 -32.77 42.25 34.79
C LEU A 3 -33.32 40.96 35.43
N VAL A 4 -33.58 39.92 34.62
CA VAL A 4 -33.94 38.60 35.14
C VAL A 4 -32.63 37.85 35.43
N VAL A 5 -32.26 37.78 36.71
CA VAL A 5 -31.14 36.90 37.14
C VAL A 5 -31.70 35.49 37.27
N LEU A 6 -31.31 34.62 36.38
CA LEU A 6 -31.62 33.19 36.45
C LEU A 6 -30.63 32.51 37.41
N ILE A 7 -31.04 32.33 38.68
CA ILE A 7 -30.25 31.52 39.62
C ILE A 7 -30.63 30.05 39.41
N LEU A 8 -29.78 29.32 38.67
CA LEU A 8 -29.81 27.86 38.62
C LEU A 8 -29.23 27.34 39.95
N HIS A 9 -30.07 26.93 40.88
CA HIS A 9 -29.63 26.14 42.03
C HIS A 9 -29.34 24.72 41.52
N GLN A 10 -28.07 24.41 41.30
CA GLN A 10 -27.60 23.02 41.23
C GLN A 10 -27.48 22.50 42.67
N THR A 11 -28.44 21.73 43.10
CA THR A 11 -28.29 20.89 44.30
C THR A 11 -27.38 19.72 43.91
N PHE A 12 -26.11 19.79 44.30
CA PHE A 12 -25.23 18.62 44.29
C PHE A 12 -25.68 17.67 45.40
N PHE A 13 -26.28 16.53 45.02
CA PHE A 13 -26.43 15.41 45.92
C PHE A 13 -25.09 14.65 45.99
N THR A 14 -24.42 14.79 47.14
CA THR A 14 -23.32 13.91 47.53
C THR A 14 -23.92 12.59 48.02
N ASN A 15 -23.66 11.56 47.31
CA ASN A 15 -23.92 10.13 47.48
C ASN A 15 -25.11 9.59 46.68
N PRO A 16 -24.86 8.82 45.60
CA PRO A 16 -25.96 8.24 44.83
C PRO A 16 -26.23 6.81 45.26
N VAL A 17 -27.22 6.62 46.11
CA VAL A 17 -28.05 5.41 45.96
C VAL A 17 -29.04 5.75 44.84
N PHE A 18 -28.76 5.38 43.63
CA PHE A 18 -29.72 5.47 42.52
C PHE A 18 -30.86 4.49 42.78
N PRO A 19 -32.09 4.94 43.04
CA PRO A 19 -33.23 4.07 42.87
C PRO A 19 -33.29 3.72 41.41
N THR A 20 -33.53 2.46 41.11
CA THR A 20 -33.73 1.92 39.76
C THR A 20 -34.58 2.88 38.94
N LEU A 21 -33.99 3.49 37.91
CA LEU A 21 -34.69 4.38 36.99
C LEU A 21 -35.97 3.69 36.46
N PRO A 22 -37.14 4.39 36.46
CA PRO A 22 -38.37 3.83 36.02
C PRO A 22 -38.25 3.36 34.57
N ARG A 23 -38.88 2.21 34.26
CA ARG A 23 -38.84 1.49 33.00
C ARG A 23 -39.26 2.27 31.74
N LYS A 24 -39.73 3.51 31.88
CA LYS A 24 -40.00 4.47 30.79
C LYS A 24 -39.49 5.82 31.19
N ILE A 25 -38.49 6.33 30.45
CA ILE A 25 -38.13 7.76 30.51
C ILE A 25 -39.27 8.48 29.80
N PRO A 26 -40.07 9.31 30.50
CA PRO A 26 -41.08 10.08 29.81
C PRO A 26 -40.43 11.02 28.82
N SER A 27 -40.93 11.07 27.60
CA SER A 27 -40.49 12.02 26.57
C SER A 27 -40.75 13.48 26.95
N ILE A 28 -41.30 13.72 28.12
CA ILE A 28 -41.69 15.02 28.61
C ILE A 28 -41.20 15.18 30.04
N PHE A 29 -40.33 16.16 30.27
CA PHE A 29 -39.84 16.54 31.58
C PHE A 29 -40.51 17.87 31.99
N PRO A 30 -41.45 17.90 32.98
CA PRO A 30 -41.98 19.12 33.50
C PRO A 30 -40.93 19.84 34.37
N VAL A 31 -40.50 20.98 33.94
CA VAL A 31 -39.65 21.87 34.77
C VAL A 31 -40.55 22.88 35.46
N LYS A 32 -40.53 22.88 36.80
CA LYS A 32 -41.24 23.85 37.60
C LYS A 32 -40.35 25.04 37.84
N VAL A 33 -40.66 26.19 37.28
CA VAL A 33 -39.93 27.42 37.49
C VAL A 33 -40.75 28.30 38.45
N THR A 34 -40.17 28.65 39.59
CA THR A 34 -40.78 29.57 40.57
C THR A 34 -40.08 30.92 40.46
N TYR A 35 -40.81 31.96 40.24
CA TYR A 35 -40.29 33.32 40.14
C TYR A 35 -41.15 34.34 40.88
N LYS A 36 -40.55 35.44 41.37
CA LYS A 36 -41.25 36.56 41.94
C LYS A 36 -41.36 37.68 40.91
N THR A 37 -42.55 38.30 40.84
CA THR A 37 -42.83 39.38 39.89
C THR A 37 -42.52 40.75 40.45
N SER A 38 -42.08 40.82 41.72
CA SER A 38 -41.76 42.06 42.42
C SER A 38 -40.63 41.82 43.44
N THR A 39 -39.83 42.85 43.73
CA THR A 39 -38.77 42.85 44.73
C THR A 39 -39.31 43.13 46.15
N LYS A 40 -40.60 43.39 46.32
CA LYS A 40 -41.20 43.59 47.61
C LYS A 40 -41.10 42.34 48.49
N LYS A 41 -40.75 42.50 49.75
CA LYS A 41 -40.46 41.44 50.73
C LYS A 41 -41.59 40.38 50.81
N ASN A 42 -42.83 40.77 50.58
CA ASN A 42 -44.05 39.93 50.65
C ASN A 42 -44.66 39.57 49.28
N ALA A 43 -43.91 39.72 48.19
CA ALA A 43 -44.40 39.33 46.86
C ALA A 43 -44.65 37.83 46.77
N LYS A 44 -45.88 37.43 46.37
CA LYS A 44 -46.24 36.03 46.17
C LYS A 44 -45.47 35.44 45.03
N ALA A 45 -44.83 34.30 45.24
CA ALA A 45 -44.14 33.54 44.18
C ALA A 45 -45.16 33.00 43.16
N LYS A 46 -44.89 33.20 41.87
CA LYS A 46 -45.66 32.59 40.81
C LYS A 46 -44.87 31.37 40.25
N THR A 47 -45.56 30.32 39.94
CA THR A 47 -45.00 29.10 39.42
C THR A 47 -45.49 28.89 37.99
N LYS A 48 -44.58 28.68 37.07
CA LYS A 48 -44.90 28.29 35.69
C LYS A 48 -44.32 26.90 35.42
N LYS A 49 -45.17 26.00 34.94
CA LYS A 49 -44.74 24.68 34.49
C LYS A 49 -44.30 24.82 33.03
N LEU A 50 -43.06 24.56 32.77
CA LEU A 50 -42.51 24.46 31.42
C LEU A 50 -42.37 22.99 31.04
N THR A 51 -42.79 22.65 29.83
CA THR A 51 -42.69 21.30 29.32
C THR A 51 -41.66 21.29 28.20
N TYR A 52 -40.63 20.47 28.36
CA TYR A 52 -39.60 20.29 27.36
C TYR A 52 -39.72 18.86 26.74
N THR A 53 -39.86 18.81 25.44
CA THR A 53 -39.92 17.51 24.73
C THR A 53 -38.53 17.17 24.22
N MET A 54 -37.97 16.10 24.74
CA MET A 54 -36.69 15.59 24.27
C MET A 54 -36.92 14.47 23.26
N LYS A 55 -36.44 14.65 22.05
CA LYS A 55 -36.43 13.58 21.06
C LYS A 55 -35.23 12.68 21.32
N VAL A 56 -35.50 11.43 21.71
CA VAL A 56 -34.45 10.39 21.82
C VAL A 56 -34.32 9.72 20.46
N ALA A 57 -33.13 9.81 19.86
CA ALA A 57 -32.84 9.10 18.62
C ALA A 57 -32.80 7.59 18.89
N LYS A 58 -33.43 6.82 18.01
CA LYS A 58 -33.37 5.36 18.06
C LYS A 58 -31.97 4.86 17.74
N ALA A 59 -31.59 3.72 18.30
CA ALA A 59 -30.36 3.03 17.93
C ALA A 59 -30.34 2.76 16.42
N SER A 60 -29.23 3.04 15.78
CA SER A 60 -29.00 2.67 14.38
C SER A 60 -27.55 2.26 14.13
N VAL A 61 -27.33 1.31 13.27
CA VAL A 61 -26.03 0.75 12.92
C VAL A 61 -25.96 0.55 11.41
N ALA A 62 -24.81 0.85 10.84
CA ALA A 62 -24.47 0.55 9.45
C ALA A 62 -22.99 0.19 9.38
N LEU A 63 -22.65 -0.86 8.65
CA LEU A 63 -21.28 -1.30 8.45
C LEU A 63 -20.74 -0.83 7.11
N SER A 64 -19.51 -0.32 7.12
CA SER A 64 -18.68 -0.07 5.95
C SER A 64 -17.35 -0.82 6.08
N GLY A 65 -16.66 -1.02 4.99
CA GLY A 65 -15.41 -1.76 4.90
C GLY A 65 -15.40 -2.68 3.68
N GLU A 66 -14.30 -3.35 3.43
CA GLU A 66 -14.17 -4.27 2.30
C GLU A 66 -15.05 -5.50 2.49
N SER A 67 -15.51 -6.09 1.37
CA SER A 67 -16.32 -7.30 1.36
C SER A 67 -15.49 -8.55 1.05
N ALA A 68 -14.23 -8.42 0.76
CA ALA A 68 -13.31 -9.52 0.53
C ALA A 68 -12.09 -9.41 1.43
N VAL A 69 -11.60 -10.54 1.91
CA VAL A 69 -10.37 -10.66 2.71
C VAL A 69 -9.65 -11.94 2.32
N ALA A 70 -8.31 -11.92 2.25
CA ALA A 70 -7.56 -13.13 1.97
C ALA A 70 -7.42 -14.01 3.22
N VAL A 71 -7.26 -15.31 3.01
CA VAL A 71 -6.93 -16.27 4.09
C VAL A 71 -5.66 -15.81 4.80
N GLY A 72 -5.72 -15.68 6.14
CA GLY A 72 -4.63 -15.19 6.98
C GLY A 72 -4.51 -13.67 7.06
N SER A 73 -5.25 -12.93 6.24
CA SER A 73 -5.27 -11.46 6.24
C SER A 73 -6.44 -10.91 7.04
N THR A 74 -6.43 -9.60 7.28
CA THR A 74 -7.48 -8.91 8.03
C THR A 74 -8.07 -7.75 7.25
N THR A 75 -9.37 -7.46 7.49
CA THR A 75 -10.03 -6.23 7.06
C THR A 75 -10.79 -5.61 8.22
N LYS A 76 -11.05 -4.30 8.16
CA LYS A 76 -11.72 -3.56 9.22
C LYS A 76 -13.13 -3.18 8.81
N LEU A 77 -14.12 -3.67 9.56
CA LEU A 77 -15.49 -3.18 9.46
C LEU A 77 -15.72 -2.07 10.48
N THR A 78 -16.20 -0.93 10.02
CA THR A 78 -16.48 0.24 10.86
C THR A 78 -17.97 0.54 10.90
N ASN A 79 -18.46 0.96 12.07
CA ASN A 79 -19.81 1.49 12.19
C ASN A 79 -19.83 2.96 11.76
N THR A 80 -20.62 3.26 10.72
CA THR A 80 -20.74 4.62 10.16
C THR A 80 -21.81 5.46 10.86
N LYS A 81 -22.64 4.87 11.73
CA LYS A 81 -23.67 5.58 12.50
C LYS A 81 -23.40 5.50 13.98
N LYS A 82 -23.10 6.64 14.61
CA LYS A 82 -22.95 6.78 16.06
C LYS A 82 -24.22 7.39 16.67
N ASN A 83 -24.89 6.65 17.53
CA ASN A 83 -26.11 7.11 18.19
C ASN A 83 -25.87 7.75 19.55
N SER A 84 -24.83 7.38 20.28
CA SER A 84 -24.45 7.97 21.56
C SER A 84 -23.03 7.54 21.95
N SER A 85 -22.36 8.32 22.81
CA SER A 85 -21.08 7.93 23.41
C SER A 85 -21.17 6.71 24.33
N ARG A 86 -22.38 6.31 24.74
CA ARG A 86 -22.65 5.12 25.56
C ARG A 86 -23.09 3.91 24.73
N ALA A 87 -23.11 4.01 23.43
CA ALA A 87 -23.46 2.89 22.57
C ALA A 87 -22.40 1.79 22.66
N LYS A 88 -22.84 0.56 22.91
CA LYS A 88 -22.01 -0.65 22.87
C LYS A 88 -22.27 -1.38 21.56
N ILE A 89 -21.23 -1.68 20.83
CA ILE A 89 -21.30 -2.48 19.60
C ILE A 89 -20.70 -3.85 19.89
N THR A 90 -21.37 -4.89 19.39
CA THR A 90 -20.87 -6.27 19.41
C THR A 90 -20.94 -6.83 18.00
N TYR A 91 -19.92 -7.61 17.64
CA TYR A 91 -19.83 -8.28 16.35
C TYR A 91 -19.89 -9.80 16.53
N THR A 92 -20.48 -10.49 15.56
CA THR A 92 -20.49 -11.96 15.49
C THR A 92 -20.37 -12.40 14.05
N SER A 93 -19.68 -13.49 13.81
CA SER A 93 -19.64 -14.15 12.51
C SER A 93 -20.75 -15.22 12.43
N SER A 94 -21.23 -15.51 11.23
CA SER A 94 -22.10 -16.65 10.97
C SER A 94 -21.35 -17.97 10.95
N ASP A 95 -20.01 -17.92 10.66
CA ASP A 95 -19.14 -19.10 10.61
C ASP A 95 -17.70 -18.71 10.90
N ASP A 96 -17.26 -19.00 12.13
CA ASP A 96 -15.90 -18.68 12.59
C ASP A 96 -14.84 -19.58 11.93
N SER A 97 -15.20 -20.69 11.30
CA SER A 97 -14.28 -21.52 10.52
C SER A 97 -13.91 -20.88 9.16
N ILE A 98 -14.73 -19.94 8.67
CA ILE A 98 -14.51 -19.18 7.45
C ILE A 98 -13.90 -17.81 7.78
N ALA A 99 -14.54 -17.06 8.67
CA ALA A 99 -14.06 -15.73 9.09
C ALA A 99 -14.37 -15.50 10.56
N THR A 100 -13.41 -15.02 11.33
CA THR A 100 -13.61 -14.55 12.70
C THR A 100 -13.74 -13.04 12.74
N VAL A 101 -14.39 -12.50 13.78
CA VAL A 101 -14.51 -11.05 13.99
C VAL A 101 -14.17 -10.67 15.41
N ALA A 102 -13.26 -9.73 15.58
CA ALA A 102 -12.87 -9.18 16.88
C ALA A 102 -13.86 -8.12 17.39
N ALA A 103 -13.81 -7.82 18.69
CA ALA A 103 -14.68 -6.85 19.33
C ALA A 103 -14.59 -5.43 18.76
N ASP A 104 -13.49 -5.09 18.12
CA ASP A 104 -13.23 -3.82 17.46
C ASP A 104 -13.71 -3.78 15.99
N GLY A 105 -14.27 -4.88 15.48
CA GLY A 105 -14.75 -5.03 14.10
C GLY A 105 -13.68 -5.48 13.10
N THR A 106 -12.50 -5.88 13.55
CA THR A 106 -11.48 -6.50 12.69
C THR A 106 -11.93 -7.93 12.33
N VAL A 107 -12.07 -8.19 11.04
CA VAL A 107 -12.41 -9.50 10.47
C VAL A 107 -11.12 -10.15 9.98
N THR A 108 -10.92 -11.41 10.36
CA THR A 108 -9.79 -12.25 9.92
C THR A 108 -10.30 -13.37 9.04
N GLY A 109 -9.74 -13.54 7.84
CA GLY A 109 -10.02 -14.68 6.96
C GLY A 109 -9.34 -15.94 7.46
N VAL A 110 -10.09 -17.01 7.67
CA VAL A 110 -9.58 -18.30 8.17
C VAL A 110 -9.51 -19.34 7.06
N LYS A 111 -10.56 -19.47 6.28
CA LYS A 111 -10.67 -20.42 5.16
C LYS A 111 -11.52 -19.81 4.04
N ALA A 112 -11.18 -20.12 2.80
CA ALA A 112 -11.95 -19.64 1.64
C ALA A 112 -13.44 -20.05 1.75
N GLY A 113 -14.32 -19.08 1.53
CA GLY A 113 -15.76 -19.23 1.67
C GLY A 113 -16.47 -17.90 1.94
N LYS A 114 -17.73 -17.95 2.29
CA LYS A 114 -18.54 -16.77 2.60
C LYS A 114 -19.03 -16.83 4.05
N ALA A 115 -18.87 -15.71 4.76
CA ALA A 115 -19.41 -15.53 6.11
C ALA A 115 -20.16 -14.20 6.19
N THR A 116 -21.22 -14.16 6.99
CA THR A 116 -21.98 -12.93 7.26
C THR A 116 -21.60 -12.39 8.62
N ILE A 117 -21.05 -11.18 8.66
CA ILE A 117 -20.73 -10.49 9.91
C ILE A 117 -21.92 -9.66 10.35
N LYS A 118 -22.41 -9.95 11.55
CA LYS A 118 -23.53 -9.23 12.18
C LYS A 118 -22.97 -8.27 13.22
N ALA A 119 -23.38 -7.00 13.12
CA ALA A 119 -23.14 -6.00 14.16
C ALA A 119 -24.44 -5.67 14.89
N LYS A 120 -24.40 -5.64 16.22
CA LYS A 120 -25.51 -5.21 17.08
C LYS A 120 -25.04 -4.02 17.92
N ILE A 121 -25.72 -2.89 17.76
CA ILE A 121 -25.54 -1.73 18.63
C ILE A 121 -26.64 -1.71 19.71
N THR A 122 -26.25 -1.40 20.93
CA THR A 122 -27.16 -1.30 22.07
C THR A 122 -26.96 0.05 22.74
N VAL A 123 -28.06 0.78 22.97
CA VAL A 123 -28.10 2.07 23.67
C VAL A 123 -29.21 1.98 24.73
N GLY A 124 -28.82 1.76 25.99
CA GLY A 124 -29.79 1.49 27.06
C GLY A 124 -30.59 0.22 26.77
N LYS A 125 -31.90 0.37 26.53
CA LYS A 125 -32.82 -0.73 26.18
C LYS A 125 -33.09 -0.85 24.69
N ASP A 126 -32.67 0.13 23.90
CA ASP A 126 -32.85 0.13 22.45
C ASP A 126 -31.67 -0.57 21.76
N SER A 127 -31.94 -1.26 20.68
CA SER A 127 -30.90 -1.93 19.91
C SER A 127 -31.24 -1.94 18.42
N ALA A 128 -30.20 -1.92 17.60
CA ALA A 128 -30.31 -2.13 16.15
C ALA A 128 -29.25 -3.15 15.71
N THR A 129 -29.56 -3.84 14.63
CA THR A 129 -28.65 -4.81 14.01
C THR A 129 -28.48 -4.52 12.53
N THR A 130 -27.32 -4.85 12.01
CA THR A 130 -27.03 -4.89 10.56
C THR A 130 -26.11 -6.05 10.27
N THR A 131 -26.08 -6.46 9.03
CA THR A 131 -25.18 -7.51 8.54
C THR A 131 -24.37 -7.01 7.36
N LYS A 132 -23.21 -7.63 7.16
CA LYS A 132 -22.37 -7.46 5.98
C LYS A 132 -21.77 -8.80 5.62
N ASP A 133 -21.92 -9.18 4.36
CA ASP A 133 -21.29 -10.38 3.83
C ASP A 133 -19.81 -10.09 3.56
N VAL A 134 -18.98 -11.04 3.95
CA VAL A 134 -17.53 -11.06 3.71
C VAL A 134 -17.18 -12.36 2.99
N GLU A 135 -16.53 -12.25 1.87
CA GLU A 135 -15.98 -13.36 1.11
C GLU A 135 -14.52 -13.54 1.47
N VAL A 136 -14.16 -14.71 2.00
CA VAL A 136 -12.78 -15.08 2.22
C VAL A 136 -12.25 -15.80 1.00
N LYS A 137 -11.17 -15.30 0.42
CA LYS A 137 -10.50 -15.82 -0.78
C LYS A 137 -9.09 -16.31 -0.44
N ASN A 138 -8.51 -17.17 -1.27
CA ASN A 138 -7.11 -17.54 -1.10
C ASN A 138 -6.21 -16.32 -1.34
N TYR A 139 -6.60 -15.50 -2.34
CA TYR A 139 -5.89 -14.28 -2.73
C TYR A 139 -6.87 -13.14 -2.96
N VAL A 140 -6.46 -11.91 -2.63
CA VAL A 140 -7.18 -10.69 -3.00
C VAL A 140 -6.25 -9.80 -3.79
N LEU A 141 -6.53 -9.62 -5.08
CA LEU A 141 -5.81 -8.72 -5.97
C LEU A 141 -6.14 -7.27 -5.60
N LYS A 142 -5.13 -6.47 -5.19
CA LYS A 142 -5.29 -5.08 -4.75
C LYS A 142 -4.96 -4.07 -5.83
N SER A 143 -3.93 -4.33 -6.59
CA SER A 143 -3.56 -3.50 -7.74
C SER A 143 -2.81 -4.31 -8.78
N VAL A 144 -2.79 -3.81 -10.00
CA VAL A 144 -2.01 -4.35 -11.10
C VAL A 144 -1.51 -3.19 -11.96
N ARG A 145 -0.26 -3.28 -12.39
CA ARG A 145 0.36 -2.29 -13.27
C ARG A 145 1.47 -2.92 -14.11
N GLN A 146 1.81 -2.29 -15.19
CA GLN A 146 3.05 -2.57 -15.91
C GLN A 146 4.22 -1.90 -15.20
N THR A 147 5.36 -2.59 -15.09
CA THR A 147 6.60 -2.08 -14.49
C THR A 147 7.66 -1.82 -15.53
N LYS A 148 7.76 -2.72 -16.49
CA LYS A 148 8.67 -2.64 -17.64
C LYS A 148 7.98 -3.16 -18.90
N ALA A 149 8.63 -3.00 -20.04
CA ALA A 149 8.17 -3.64 -21.28
C ALA A 149 8.06 -5.16 -21.06
N GLY A 150 6.84 -5.69 -21.17
CA GLY A 150 6.54 -7.11 -20.98
C GLY A 150 6.55 -7.62 -19.53
N GLU A 151 6.78 -6.79 -18.53
CA GLU A 151 6.74 -7.15 -17.12
C GLU A 151 5.64 -6.40 -16.38
N PHE A 152 4.91 -7.11 -15.53
CA PHE A 152 3.76 -6.61 -14.80
C PHE A 152 3.90 -6.94 -13.31
N GLU A 153 3.38 -6.07 -12.48
CA GLU A 153 3.35 -6.23 -11.02
C GLU A 153 1.90 -6.26 -10.54
N ALA A 154 1.58 -7.22 -9.71
CA ALA A 154 0.34 -7.28 -8.94
C ALA A 154 0.67 -7.14 -7.46
N VAL A 155 -0.13 -6.35 -6.73
CA VAL A 155 -0.13 -6.36 -5.25
C VAL A 155 -1.27 -7.26 -4.80
N VAL A 156 -0.94 -8.25 -3.97
CA VAL A 156 -1.84 -9.34 -3.60
C VAL A 156 -1.79 -9.58 -2.10
N ASP A 157 -2.94 -9.58 -1.45
CA ASP A 157 -3.06 -10.11 -0.10
C ASP A 157 -3.25 -11.63 -0.14
N GLY A 158 -2.67 -12.34 0.82
CA GLY A 158 -2.70 -13.78 0.94
C GLY A 158 -1.32 -14.41 0.89
N LYS A 159 -1.27 -15.75 0.82
CA LYS A 159 0.00 -16.49 0.81
C LYS A 159 0.58 -16.58 -0.61
N THR A 160 1.16 -15.49 -1.08
CA THR A 160 1.62 -15.30 -2.47
C THR A 160 2.62 -16.33 -2.96
N SER A 161 3.39 -16.97 -2.05
CA SER A 161 4.33 -18.06 -2.39
C SER A 161 3.67 -19.27 -3.06
N ASN A 162 2.35 -19.39 -2.97
CA ASN A 162 1.58 -20.49 -3.55
C ASN A 162 0.94 -20.11 -4.89
N ILE A 163 1.10 -18.87 -5.36
CA ILE A 163 0.52 -18.41 -6.64
C ILE A 163 1.26 -19.09 -7.79
N LEU A 164 0.50 -19.79 -8.62
CA LEU A 164 0.98 -20.40 -9.84
C LEU A 164 0.66 -19.49 -11.04
N LYS A 165 1.38 -19.68 -12.13
CA LYS A 165 1.11 -18.95 -13.38
C LYS A 165 -0.29 -19.24 -13.96
N SER A 166 -0.86 -20.41 -13.67
CA SER A 166 -2.23 -20.79 -14.04
C SER A 166 -3.31 -20.04 -13.27
N ASP A 167 -2.99 -19.46 -12.10
CA ASP A 167 -3.95 -18.75 -11.27
C ASP A 167 -4.19 -17.32 -11.76
N ILE A 168 -3.28 -16.80 -12.58
CA ILE A 168 -3.35 -15.45 -13.14
C ILE A 168 -3.84 -15.54 -14.60
N THR A 169 -4.95 -14.90 -14.89
CA THR A 169 -5.47 -14.74 -16.25
C THR A 169 -5.28 -13.30 -16.71
N VAL A 170 -4.66 -13.11 -17.87
CA VAL A 170 -4.51 -11.80 -18.53
C VAL A 170 -5.33 -11.84 -19.82
N ALA A 171 -6.28 -10.93 -19.99
CA ALA A 171 -7.12 -10.87 -21.18
C ALA A 171 -7.25 -9.43 -21.69
N ASN A 172 -7.21 -9.23 -23.00
CA ASN A 172 -7.50 -7.92 -23.57
C ASN A 172 -8.92 -7.49 -23.19
N ALA A 173 -9.09 -6.26 -22.72
CA ALA A 173 -10.37 -5.77 -22.20
C ALA A 173 -11.46 -5.68 -23.29
N ASP A 174 -11.07 -5.43 -24.56
CA ASP A 174 -12.00 -5.27 -25.68
C ASP A 174 -12.28 -6.62 -26.35
N THR A 175 -11.21 -7.30 -26.82
CA THR A 175 -11.32 -8.51 -27.65
C THR A 175 -11.53 -9.79 -26.84
N LYS A 176 -11.29 -9.75 -25.52
CA LYS A 176 -11.33 -10.91 -24.59
C LYS A 176 -10.29 -11.99 -24.89
N VAL A 177 -9.37 -11.74 -25.81
CA VAL A 177 -8.26 -12.67 -26.09
C VAL A 177 -7.40 -12.83 -24.83
N VAL A 178 -7.13 -14.09 -24.47
CA VAL A 178 -6.34 -14.45 -23.30
C VAL A 178 -4.86 -14.58 -23.69
N TYR A 179 -4.00 -14.00 -22.86
CA TYR A 179 -2.54 -14.03 -22.97
C TYR A 179 -1.98 -14.90 -21.84
N PRO A 180 -1.51 -16.12 -22.12
CA PRO A 180 -1.01 -17.01 -21.09
C PRO A 180 0.20 -16.41 -20.35
N VAL A 181 0.20 -16.58 -19.03
CA VAL A 181 1.32 -16.14 -18.17
C VAL A 181 2.47 -17.12 -18.31
N GLN A 182 3.66 -16.59 -18.58
CA GLN A 182 4.87 -17.37 -18.76
C GLN A 182 5.55 -17.68 -17.43
N LYS A 183 5.71 -16.64 -16.59
CA LYS A 183 6.45 -16.71 -15.33
C LYS A 183 5.75 -15.88 -14.26
N VAL A 184 5.85 -16.34 -13.02
CA VAL A 184 5.43 -15.63 -11.81
C VAL A 184 6.60 -15.64 -10.83
N SER A 185 6.85 -14.53 -10.18
CA SER A 185 7.86 -14.38 -9.12
C SER A 185 7.33 -13.50 -8.00
N VAL A 186 7.54 -13.92 -6.77
CA VAL A 186 7.22 -13.09 -5.59
C VAL A 186 8.44 -12.25 -5.23
N ASP A 187 8.23 -10.98 -4.90
CA ASP A 187 9.31 -10.09 -4.46
C ASP A 187 9.89 -10.61 -3.13
N LYS A 188 11.22 -10.64 -3.02
CA LYS A 188 11.90 -11.17 -1.83
C LYS A 188 11.83 -10.21 -0.63
N LYS A 189 11.66 -8.91 -0.87
CA LYS A 189 11.57 -7.87 0.17
C LYS A 189 10.14 -7.59 0.57
N ASP A 190 9.20 -7.76 -0.35
CA ASP A 190 7.78 -7.50 -0.14
C ASP A 190 6.93 -8.65 -0.71
N ALA A 191 6.60 -9.59 0.16
CA ALA A 191 5.84 -10.78 -0.23
C ALA A 191 4.43 -10.48 -0.76
N THR A 192 3.94 -9.25 -0.67
CA THR A 192 2.67 -8.86 -1.29
C THR A 192 2.81 -8.52 -2.78
N LYS A 193 4.03 -8.31 -3.26
CA LYS A 193 4.31 -7.98 -4.66
C LYS A 193 4.62 -9.23 -5.47
N VAL A 194 3.87 -9.41 -6.53
CA VAL A 194 3.99 -10.53 -7.46
C VAL A 194 4.26 -9.99 -8.85
N THR A 195 5.42 -10.29 -9.40
CA THR A 195 5.77 -9.98 -10.79
C THR A 195 5.40 -11.12 -11.72
N PHE A 196 4.87 -10.81 -12.87
CA PHE A 196 4.55 -11.78 -13.91
C PHE A 196 4.79 -11.21 -15.31
N ASN A 197 4.96 -12.09 -16.28
CA ASN A 197 5.04 -11.76 -17.69
C ASN A 197 4.25 -12.76 -18.53
N THR A 198 3.86 -12.36 -19.73
CA THR A 198 3.12 -13.19 -20.69
C THR A 198 4.07 -13.78 -21.74
N PHE A 199 3.68 -14.91 -22.37
CA PHE A 199 4.45 -15.50 -23.46
C PHE A 199 4.55 -14.59 -24.69
N SER A 200 3.47 -13.87 -24.98
CA SER A 200 3.41 -12.91 -26.08
C SER A 200 3.36 -11.50 -25.51
N GLY A 201 3.99 -10.55 -26.18
CA GLY A 201 3.88 -9.13 -25.85
C GLY A 201 2.43 -8.67 -25.90
N LEU A 202 2.07 -7.81 -24.98
CA LEU A 202 0.78 -7.12 -25.00
C LEU A 202 0.87 -5.94 -25.96
N THR A 203 -0.24 -5.58 -26.59
CA THR A 203 -0.29 -4.46 -27.53
C THR A 203 -0.24 -3.13 -26.80
N ASP A 204 0.65 -2.25 -27.20
CA ASP A 204 0.83 -0.92 -26.63
C ASP A 204 -0.45 -0.08 -26.70
N GLY A 205 -0.67 0.70 -25.65
CA GLY A 205 -1.82 1.60 -25.52
C GLY A 205 -3.17 0.90 -25.31
N LYS A 206 -3.19 -0.43 -25.09
CA LYS A 206 -4.42 -1.18 -24.83
C LYS A 206 -4.62 -1.48 -23.35
N THR A 207 -5.88 -1.69 -22.98
CA THR A 207 -6.27 -2.09 -21.63
C THR A 207 -6.40 -3.61 -21.55
N TYR A 208 -5.91 -4.17 -20.47
CA TYR A 208 -5.98 -5.60 -20.16
C TYR A 208 -6.59 -5.82 -18.77
N ASN A 209 -7.39 -6.85 -18.67
CA ASN A 209 -7.95 -7.33 -17.42
C ASN A 209 -7.05 -8.44 -16.86
N VAL A 210 -6.64 -8.30 -15.62
CA VAL A 210 -5.91 -9.31 -14.86
C VAL A 210 -6.82 -9.87 -13.81
N THR A 211 -7.00 -11.18 -13.82
CA THR A 211 -7.88 -11.89 -12.88
C THR A 211 -7.05 -12.85 -12.04
N LEU A 212 -7.26 -12.79 -10.72
CA LEU A 212 -6.70 -13.72 -9.75
C LEU A 212 -7.77 -14.03 -8.70
N ASP A 213 -8.04 -15.32 -8.48
CA ASP A 213 -9.03 -15.82 -7.51
C ASP A 213 -10.39 -15.08 -7.61
N GLY A 214 -10.88 -14.93 -8.86
CA GLY A 214 -12.16 -14.27 -9.16
C GLY A 214 -12.19 -12.76 -8.94
N THR A 215 -11.06 -12.12 -8.57
CA THR A 215 -10.93 -10.66 -8.54
C THR A 215 -10.29 -10.20 -9.84
N THR A 216 -10.93 -9.27 -10.55
CA THR A 216 -10.43 -8.73 -11.81
C THR A 216 -10.15 -7.24 -11.67
N LEU A 217 -8.95 -6.83 -12.05
CA LEU A 217 -8.55 -5.43 -12.17
C LEU A 217 -8.03 -5.15 -13.57
N SER A 218 -8.22 -3.91 -14.02
CA SER A 218 -7.75 -3.48 -15.34
C SER A 218 -6.42 -2.74 -15.20
N MET A 219 -5.53 -2.94 -16.18
CA MET A 219 -4.30 -2.18 -16.34
C MET A 219 -4.18 -1.67 -17.78
N ASN A 220 -3.58 -0.51 -17.94
CA ASN A 220 -3.20 0.01 -19.25
C ASN A 220 -1.77 -0.38 -19.54
N VAL A 221 -1.52 -0.88 -20.75
CA VAL A 221 -0.16 -1.10 -21.24
C VAL A 221 0.37 0.22 -21.81
N THR A 222 1.63 0.50 -21.56
CA THR A 222 2.32 1.70 -22.06
C THR A 222 2.06 1.94 -23.56
N ASP A 223 2.06 3.19 -23.96
CA ASP A 223 2.03 3.56 -25.39
C ASP A 223 3.45 3.65 -26.01
N GLY A 224 4.46 3.29 -25.21
CA GLY A 224 5.86 3.28 -25.65
C GLY A 224 6.50 4.66 -25.78
N LYS A 225 5.80 5.74 -25.38
CA LYS A 225 6.35 7.09 -25.47
C LYS A 225 7.20 7.44 -24.26
N VAL A 226 8.46 7.76 -24.49
CA VAL A 226 9.34 8.24 -23.43
C VAL A 226 8.87 9.60 -22.94
N ALA A 227 8.63 9.71 -21.63
CA ALA A 227 8.24 10.94 -20.93
C ALA A 227 9.35 11.45 -20.01
N SER A 228 10.23 10.56 -19.50
CA SER A 228 11.39 10.99 -18.72
C SER A 228 12.60 10.09 -18.98
N VAL A 229 13.78 10.66 -18.75
CA VAL A 229 15.07 9.94 -18.74
C VAL A 229 15.82 10.31 -17.49
N ASN A 230 16.44 9.32 -16.84
CA ASN A 230 17.19 9.52 -15.61
C ASN A 230 18.36 8.54 -15.56
N VAL A 231 19.28 8.78 -14.64
CA VAL A 231 20.29 7.79 -14.25
C VAL A 231 19.73 6.92 -13.13
N ASN A 232 20.11 5.65 -13.10
CA ASN A 232 19.61 4.67 -12.11
C ASN A 232 20.02 4.98 -10.66
N LYS A 233 21.10 5.75 -10.44
CA LYS A 233 21.63 6.09 -9.12
C LYS A 233 22.20 7.51 -9.12
N LEU A 234 21.85 8.30 -8.10
CA LEU A 234 22.41 9.63 -7.84
C LEU A 234 23.46 9.62 -6.72
N THR A 235 23.52 8.52 -5.96
CA THR A 235 24.56 8.26 -4.97
C THR A 235 25.15 6.89 -5.18
N ILE A 236 26.46 6.78 -4.98
CA ILE A 236 27.19 5.50 -5.05
C ILE A 236 28.17 5.40 -3.88
N PRO A 237 28.52 4.20 -3.39
CA PRO A 237 29.59 4.05 -2.42
C PRO A 237 30.92 4.54 -3.00
N TYR A 238 31.71 5.28 -2.21
CA TYR A 238 33.09 5.63 -2.61
C TYR A 238 33.96 4.37 -2.72
N ALA A 239 35.04 4.46 -3.46
CA ALA A 239 36.00 3.37 -3.68
C ALA A 239 35.38 2.04 -4.16
N THR A 240 34.21 2.11 -4.80
CA THR A 240 33.49 0.93 -5.30
C THR A 240 33.05 1.14 -6.75
N GLU A 241 33.41 0.21 -7.63
CA GLU A 241 32.90 0.21 -9.02
C GLU A 241 31.39 -0.03 -9.03
N THR A 242 30.65 0.98 -9.48
CA THR A 242 29.18 0.91 -9.55
C THR A 242 28.69 1.05 -10.98
N GLU A 243 27.84 0.13 -11.41
CA GLU A 243 27.23 0.20 -12.74
C GLU A 243 26.24 1.36 -12.83
N ILE A 244 26.44 2.22 -13.83
CA ILE A 244 25.57 3.34 -14.15
C ILE A 244 24.75 3.02 -15.39
N LYS A 245 23.43 3.24 -15.27
CA LYS A 245 22.47 2.97 -16.33
C LYS A 245 21.61 4.19 -16.60
N LEU A 246 21.22 4.32 -17.86
CA LEU A 246 20.13 5.17 -18.27
C LEU A 246 18.82 4.40 -18.02
N VAL A 247 17.82 5.10 -17.46
CA VAL A 247 16.46 4.60 -17.30
C VAL A 247 15.51 5.57 -17.98
N ALA A 248 14.80 5.09 -19.01
CA ALA A 248 13.75 5.85 -19.68
C ALA A 248 12.39 5.31 -19.27
N THR A 249 11.47 6.21 -18.92
CA THR A 249 10.12 5.84 -18.50
C THR A 249 9.05 6.59 -19.30
N ASP A 250 7.86 6.01 -19.40
CA ASP A 250 6.67 6.70 -19.87
C ASP A 250 6.07 7.63 -18.80
N ALA A 251 4.96 8.29 -19.13
CA ALA A 251 4.26 9.19 -18.21
C ALA A 251 3.65 8.48 -16.97
N ASN A 252 3.51 7.17 -16.99
CA ASN A 252 3.00 6.34 -15.89
C ASN A 252 4.13 5.71 -15.07
N GLY A 253 5.40 6.02 -15.39
CA GLY A 253 6.57 5.44 -14.73
C GLY A 253 6.92 4.02 -15.18
N VAL A 254 6.35 3.55 -16.28
CA VAL A 254 6.72 2.25 -16.88
C VAL A 254 8.12 2.37 -17.48
N VAL A 255 9.04 1.49 -17.08
CA VAL A 255 10.39 1.47 -17.63
C VAL A 255 10.35 0.94 -19.06
N LEU A 256 10.73 1.79 -20.01
CA LEU A 256 10.81 1.48 -21.44
C LEU A 256 12.20 1.00 -21.82
N ASP A 257 13.23 1.64 -21.27
CA ASP A 257 14.63 1.25 -21.46
C ASP A 257 15.38 1.34 -20.11
N ASP A 258 16.25 0.34 -19.85
CA ASP A 258 17.17 0.26 -18.69
C ASP A 258 18.51 -0.22 -19.23
N VAL A 259 19.36 0.72 -19.65
CA VAL A 259 20.53 0.43 -20.48
C VAL A 259 21.81 0.93 -19.81
N ALA A 260 22.82 0.07 -19.72
CA ALA A 260 24.11 0.42 -19.13
C ALA A 260 24.82 1.54 -19.94
N TYR A 261 25.51 2.45 -19.21
CA TYR A 261 26.31 3.50 -19.81
C TYR A 261 27.32 2.91 -20.84
N GLY A 262 27.39 3.53 -22.00
CA GLY A 262 28.23 3.04 -23.12
C GLY A 262 27.58 1.94 -23.96
N SER A 263 26.43 1.39 -23.58
CA SER A 263 25.68 0.38 -24.34
C SER A 263 24.36 0.91 -24.91
N GLN A 264 24.07 2.19 -24.71
CA GLN A 264 22.85 2.81 -25.23
C GLN A 264 22.90 2.95 -26.75
N ASP A 265 21.75 2.85 -27.40
CA ASP A 265 21.58 3.16 -28.80
C ASP A 265 21.79 4.68 -29.02
N ALA A 266 22.90 5.04 -29.67
CA ALA A 266 23.26 6.43 -29.94
C ALA A 266 22.27 7.16 -30.87
N SER A 267 21.44 6.42 -31.63
CA SER A 267 20.36 7.01 -32.40
C SER A 267 19.17 7.48 -31.53
N LYS A 268 19.00 6.86 -30.37
CA LYS A 268 17.91 7.14 -29.41
C LYS A 268 18.38 8.01 -28.25
N TYR A 269 19.62 7.85 -27.80
CA TYR A 269 20.07 8.48 -26.56
C TYR A 269 21.45 9.12 -26.73
N ASP A 270 21.53 10.39 -26.31
CA ASP A 270 22.82 11.00 -25.94
C ASP A 270 22.95 10.85 -24.42
N PHE A 271 24.00 10.15 -23.99
CA PHE A 271 24.28 9.92 -22.58
C PHE A 271 25.75 10.18 -22.32
N THR A 272 26.05 11.27 -21.64
CA THR A 272 27.42 11.67 -21.26
C THR A 272 27.62 11.50 -19.76
N LEU A 273 28.84 11.13 -19.39
CA LEU A 273 29.24 11.00 -17.98
C LEU A 273 30.71 11.38 -17.88
N THR A 274 31.09 12.23 -16.91
CA THR A 274 32.46 12.67 -16.68
C THR A 274 32.73 12.78 -15.19
N THR A 275 33.97 12.54 -14.79
CA THR A 275 34.46 12.75 -13.42
C THR A 275 35.90 13.25 -13.43
N THR A 276 36.27 14.03 -12.43
CA THR A 276 37.63 14.50 -12.20
C THR A 276 38.32 13.82 -11.02
N ASP A 277 37.57 13.08 -10.21
CA ASP A 277 38.06 12.43 -8.99
C ASP A 277 37.60 10.95 -8.94
N GLY A 278 38.10 10.19 -9.93
CA GLY A 278 37.75 8.81 -10.15
C GLY A 278 38.00 8.41 -11.60
N TYR A 279 37.34 7.32 -12.05
CA TYR A 279 37.41 6.87 -13.42
C TYR A 279 36.10 6.21 -13.86
N ILE A 280 35.95 6.09 -15.19
CA ILE A 280 34.83 5.38 -15.82
C ILE A 280 35.46 4.25 -16.65
N ALA A 281 35.04 3.02 -16.37
CA ALA A 281 35.50 1.82 -17.10
C ALA A 281 34.27 1.07 -17.65
N GLY A 282 34.02 1.20 -18.94
CA GLY A 282 32.80 0.70 -19.57
C GLY A 282 31.56 1.35 -18.94
N SER A 283 30.67 0.55 -18.38
CA SER A 283 29.45 1.03 -17.70
C SER A 283 29.65 1.37 -16.21
N LYS A 284 30.85 1.16 -15.69
CA LYS A 284 31.15 1.31 -14.26
C LYS A 284 31.79 2.64 -13.96
N LEU A 285 31.28 3.32 -12.95
CA LEU A 285 31.84 4.53 -12.35
C LEU A 285 32.50 4.18 -11.02
N TYR A 286 33.73 4.67 -10.83
CA TYR A 286 34.48 4.61 -9.58
C TYR A 286 34.81 6.02 -9.13
N LEU A 287 34.52 6.36 -7.88
CA LEU A 287 34.81 7.65 -7.25
C LEU A 287 35.72 7.44 -6.03
N ASN A 288 36.81 8.24 -5.93
CA ASN A 288 37.92 7.96 -5.01
C ASN A 288 37.60 8.15 -3.52
N LYS A 289 36.73 9.10 -3.18
CA LYS A 289 36.45 9.47 -1.78
C LYS A 289 35.02 9.99 -1.62
N VAL A 290 34.54 10.01 -0.39
CA VAL A 290 33.27 10.65 -0.03
C VAL A 290 33.22 12.08 -0.50
N GLY A 291 32.13 12.47 -1.16
CA GLY A 291 31.96 13.80 -1.75
C GLY A 291 32.54 13.97 -3.15
N SER A 292 33.31 12.99 -3.70
CA SER A 292 33.66 13.00 -5.12
C SER A 292 32.40 12.94 -5.99
N VAL A 293 32.44 13.59 -7.14
CA VAL A 293 31.29 13.70 -8.02
C VAL A 293 31.59 13.27 -9.44
N ALA A 294 30.57 12.72 -10.09
CA ALA A 294 30.50 12.61 -11.54
C ALA A 294 29.28 13.38 -12.04
N THR A 295 29.42 14.06 -13.14
CA THR A 295 28.34 14.82 -13.78
C THR A 295 28.06 14.29 -15.17
N GLY A 296 26.83 14.41 -15.59
CA GLY A 296 26.42 13.96 -16.91
C GLY A 296 25.13 14.59 -17.39
N GLU A 297 24.77 14.19 -18.58
CA GLU A 297 23.56 14.67 -19.24
C GLU A 297 22.96 13.53 -20.08
N ILE A 298 21.63 13.43 -20.08
CA ILE A 298 20.89 12.46 -20.88
C ILE A 298 19.86 13.20 -21.74
N THR A 299 19.83 12.87 -23.02
CA THR A 299 18.78 13.29 -23.94
C THR A 299 18.22 12.08 -24.69
N TYR A 300 16.91 11.93 -24.68
CA TYR A 300 16.19 11.01 -25.58
C TYR A 300 15.87 11.71 -26.88
N LYS A 301 16.18 11.07 -28.01
CA LYS A 301 15.87 11.48 -29.37
C LYS A 301 14.74 10.63 -29.92
N SER A 302 13.58 11.24 -30.14
CA SER A 302 12.41 10.52 -30.69
C SER A 302 12.57 10.07 -32.14
N GLY A 303 13.53 10.66 -32.84
CA GLY A 303 13.68 10.50 -34.31
C GLY A 303 12.59 11.19 -35.12
N LYS A 304 11.71 11.94 -34.49
CA LYS A 304 10.61 12.66 -35.16
C LYS A 304 10.98 14.12 -35.34
N TYR A 305 10.43 14.70 -36.40
CA TYR A 305 10.62 16.11 -36.73
C TYR A 305 9.30 16.77 -37.08
N THR A 306 9.15 18.02 -36.69
CA THR A 306 8.03 18.87 -37.11
C THR A 306 8.14 19.25 -38.59
N ALA A 307 7.09 19.82 -39.16
CA ALA A 307 7.08 20.21 -40.57
C ALA A 307 8.17 21.25 -40.93
N ASP A 308 8.64 22.03 -39.96
CA ASP A 308 9.75 22.99 -40.06
C ASP A 308 11.11 22.40 -39.74
N GLY A 309 11.21 21.07 -39.61
CA GLY A 309 12.45 20.34 -39.43
C GLY A 309 13.05 20.35 -38.03
N LYS A 310 12.30 20.80 -37.01
CA LYS A 310 12.75 20.75 -35.60
C LYS A 310 12.47 19.39 -34.98
N PRO A 311 13.33 18.91 -34.06
CA PRO A 311 13.04 17.70 -33.30
C PRO A 311 11.67 17.79 -32.58
N ASP A 312 10.89 16.72 -32.66
CA ASP A 312 9.58 16.62 -32.03
C ASP A 312 9.54 15.41 -31.09
N GLY A 313 9.09 15.61 -29.85
CA GLY A 313 8.99 14.55 -28.86
C GLY A 313 10.33 14.11 -28.24
N ASN A 314 11.39 14.91 -28.37
CA ASN A 314 12.62 14.69 -27.60
C ASN A 314 12.38 14.95 -26.12
N VAL A 315 13.11 14.26 -25.24
CA VAL A 315 13.06 14.45 -23.78
C VAL A 315 14.45 14.77 -23.26
N GLY A 316 14.57 15.85 -22.52
CA GLY A 316 15.85 16.36 -22.01
C GLY A 316 16.32 17.58 -22.80
N PRO A 317 17.57 18.03 -22.60
CA PRO A 317 18.63 17.39 -21.81
C PRO A 317 18.37 17.41 -20.30
N VAL A 318 18.54 16.27 -19.65
CA VAL A 318 18.46 16.13 -18.19
C VAL A 318 19.87 16.03 -17.63
N LYS A 319 20.29 17.08 -16.90
CA LYS A 319 21.59 17.11 -16.21
C LYS A 319 21.46 16.43 -14.86
N PHE A 320 22.48 15.70 -14.48
CA PHE A 320 22.53 15.01 -13.19
C PHE A 320 23.93 15.05 -12.58
N THR A 321 24.00 14.81 -11.28
CA THR A 321 25.24 14.65 -10.52
C THR A 321 25.13 13.39 -9.69
N ILE A 322 26.14 12.53 -9.82
CA ILE A 322 26.30 11.33 -8.97
C ILE A 322 27.34 11.67 -7.93
N THR A 323 27.02 11.48 -6.66
CA THR A 323 27.90 11.79 -5.53
C THR A 323 28.34 10.50 -4.84
N ALA A 324 29.64 10.41 -4.55
CA ALA A 324 30.17 9.35 -3.70
C ALA A 324 29.78 9.61 -2.24
N VAL A 325 29.19 8.62 -1.61
CA VAL A 325 28.81 8.64 -0.19
C VAL A 325 29.60 7.60 0.58
N ASP A 326 29.62 7.74 1.90
CA ASP A 326 30.17 6.68 2.75
C ASP A 326 29.37 5.39 2.53
N GLN A 327 30.01 4.25 2.68
CA GLN A 327 29.30 2.99 2.61
C GLN A 327 28.23 2.99 3.70
N ALA A 328 26.98 2.94 3.28
CA ALA A 328 25.90 2.86 4.22
C ALA A 328 26.04 1.59 5.08
N ALA A 329 25.60 1.67 6.33
CA ALA A 329 25.61 0.53 7.24
C ALA A 329 24.95 -0.70 6.59
N VAL A 330 25.52 -1.88 6.81
CA VAL A 330 24.95 -3.13 6.36
C VAL A 330 23.49 -3.23 6.84
N ASN A 331 22.58 -3.32 5.90
CA ASN A 331 21.16 -3.42 6.20
C ASN A 331 20.62 -4.83 5.94
N ASN A 332 21.21 -5.54 5.00
CA ASN A 332 20.75 -6.87 4.64
C ASN A 332 21.92 -7.75 4.21
N TYR A 333 21.81 -9.04 4.50
CA TYR A 333 22.74 -10.05 3.99
C TYR A 333 21.97 -11.24 3.44
N ALA A 334 22.49 -11.82 2.38
CA ALA A 334 21.98 -13.06 1.79
C ALA A 334 23.13 -14.06 1.68
N VAL A 335 22.82 -15.33 1.90
CA VAL A 335 23.78 -16.44 1.83
C VAL A 335 23.27 -17.48 0.85
N ARG A 336 24.16 -17.97 0.02
CA ARG A 336 23.94 -19.16 -0.82
C ARG A 336 25.00 -20.18 -0.50
N ILE A 337 24.65 -21.43 -0.64
CA ILE A 337 25.61 -22.55 -0.53
C ILE A 337 25.80 -23.13 -1.92
N GLY A 338 27.04 -23.24 -2.36
CA GLY A 338 27.38 -23.77 -3.66
C GLY A 338 28.56 -24.73 -3.60
N THR A 339 28.88 -25.29 -4.77
CA THR A 339 30.04 -26.17 -4.94
C THR A 339 31.31 -25.36 -5.21
N ALA A 340 32.47 -26.01 -5.20
CA ALA A 340 33.77 -25.36 -5.47
C ALA A 340 33.89 -24.65 -6.84
N SER A 341 32.97 -24.90 -7.76
CA SER A 341 32.90 -24.24 -9.09
C SER A 341 32.19 -22.89 -9.03
N ASP A 342 31.38 -22.61 -8.01
CA ASP A 342 30.65 -21.37 -7.84
C ASP A 342 31.55 -20.37 -7.11
N ARG A 343 31.85 -19.23 -7.71
CA ARG A 343 32.83 -18.26 -7.18
C ARG A 343 32.23 -16.93 -6.73
N THR A 344 30.96 -16.72 -7.00
CA THR A 344 30.26 -15.49 -6.60
C THR A 344 28.88 -15.84 -6.07
N TYR A 345 28.30 -14.93 -5.26
CA TYR A 345 26.93 -15.10 -4.77
C TYR A 345 25.93 -15.25 -5.91
N ASP A 346 26.09 -14.47 -6.98
CA ASP A 346 25.14 -14.48 -8.11
C ASP A 346 25.27 -15.72 -9.00
N SER A 347 26.46 -16.35 -9.04
CA SER A 347 26.69 -17.60 -9.76
C SER A 347 26.42 -18.86 -8.91
N ALA A 348 26.35 -18.72 -7.58
CA ALA A 348 26.03 -19.82 -6.68
C ALA A 348 24.59 -20.30 -6.92
N LYS A 349 24.41 -21.59 -7.07
CA LYS A 349 23.07 -22.17 -7.18
C LYS A 349 22.34 -22.03 -5.85
N ASP A 350 21.04 -21.76 -5.92
CA ASP A 350 20.18 -21.62 -4.74
C ASP A 350 19.84 -23.00 -4.16
N ASN A 351 20.87 -23.71 -3.74
CA ASN A 351 20.78 -25.02 -3.10
C ASN A 351 20.90 -24.84 -1.60
N ASN A 352 19.76 -24.78 -0.92
CA ASN A 352 19.73 -24.79 0.54
C ASN A 352 20.25 -26.11 1.17
N LYS A 353 20.62 -27.07 0.35
CA LYS A 353 21.16 -28.36 0.75
C LYS A 353 22.21 -28.81 -0.26
N VAL A 354 23.44 -28.86 0.16
CA VAL A 354 24.51 -29.53 -0.59
C VAL A 354 24.77 -30.84 0.14
N ALA A 355 24.60 -31.97 -0.56
CA ALA A 355 25.07 -33.26 -0.07
C ALA A 355 26.60 -33.24 -0.13
N VAL A 356 27.24 -33.34 0.99
CA VAL A 356 28.70 -33.34 1.12
C VAL A 356 29.11 -34.75 1.57
N GLU A 357 29.87 -35.44 0.74
CA GLU A 357 30.58 -36.65 1.16
C GLU A 357 31.87 -36.25 1.91
N ASP A 358 32.53 -37.16 2.61
CA ASP A 358 33.67 -36.86 3.49
C ASP A 358 34.82 -36.09 2.79
N THR A 359 34.89 -36.11 1.48
CA THR A 359 35.94 -35.44 0.68
C THR A 359 35.44 -34.19 -0.05
N ASP A 360 34.13 -33.89 -0.04
CA ASP A 360 33.56 -32.78 -0.76
C ASP A 360 33.68 -31.48 0.02
N LYS A 361 33.76 -30.37 -0.72
CA LYS A 361 33.76 -29.02 -0.16
C LYS A 361 32.46 -28.29 -0.54
N ALA A 362 31.83 -27.70 0.46
CA ALA A 362 30.77 -26.74 0.29
C ALA A 362 31.26 -25.34 0.64
N TYR A 363 30.80 -24.35 -0.12
CA TYR A 363 31.17 -22.95 0.02
C TYR A 363 29.93 -22.13 0.33
N ALA A 364 30.03 -21.21 1.27
CA ALA A 364 29.01 -20.21 1.57
C ALA A 364 29.40 -18.90 0.86
N TYR A 365 28.53 -18.39 0.00
CA TYR A 365 28.71 -17.14 -0.70
C TYR A 365 27.79 -16.09 -0.09
N PHE A 366 28.32 -14.93 0.21
CA PHE A 366 27.61 -13.84 0.88
C PHE A 366 27.37 -12.70 -0.09
N LYS A 367 26.20 -12.10 -0.02
CA LYS A 367 25.90 -10.80 -0.59
C LYS A 367 25.44 -9.89 0.53
N ILE A 368 26.16 -8.81 0.75
CA ILE A 368 25.87 -7.83 1.79
C ILE A 368 25.43 -6.54 1.09
N THR A 369 24.28 -5.99 1.49
CA THR A 369 23.75 -4.78 0.88
C THR A 369 23.34 -3.75 1.93
N ASP A 370 23.41 -2.47 1.54
CA ASP A 370 22.85 -1.35 2.29
C ASP A 370 21.32 -1.26 2.17
N ALA A 371 20.73 -0.24 2.77
CA ALA A 371 19.29 0.00 2.75
C ALA A 371 18.74 0.22 1.33
N ASP A 372 19.55 0.76 0.43
CA ASP A 372 19.21 1.05 -0.96
C ASP A 372 19.46 -0.14 -1.89
N GLY A 373 19.97 -1.27 -1.33
CA GLY A 373 20.28 -2.49 -2.06
C GLY A 373 21.61 -2.45 -2.81
N ASN A 374 22.49 -1.47 -2.52
CA ASN A 374 23.86 -1.44 -3.04
C ASN A 374 24.70 -2.50 -2.32
N GLU A 375 25.56 -3.18 -3.07
CA GLU A 375 26.48 -4.14 -2.48
C GLU A 375 27.54 -3.43 -1.64
N VAL A 376 27.70 -3.84 -0.38
CA VAL A 376 28.71 -3.33 0.55
C VAL A 376 29.88 -4.28 0.50
N SER A 377 31.01 -3.83 -0.07
CA SER A 377 32.25 -4.58 -0.06
C SER A 377 32.94 -4.38 1.28
N HIS A 378 33.23 -5.48 1.99
CA HIS A 378 34.15 -5.46 3.12
C HIS A 378 35.52 -5.99 2.65
N TYR A 379 36.53 -5.19 2.90
CA TYR A 379 37.93 -5.62 2.86
C TYR A 379 38.35 -6.13 4.22
#